data_ffe2a66790ed4a73ceee114c5141400c
#
_entry.id   ffe2a66790ed4a73ceee114c5141400c
#
_cell.length_a   1.000
_cell.length_b   1.000
_cell.length_c   1.000
_cell.angle_alpha   90.00
_cell.angle_beta   90.00
_cell.angle_gamma   90.00
#
_symmetry.space_group_name_H-M   'P 1'
#
loop_
_entity.id
_entity.type
_entity.pdbx_description
1 polymer ?
#
loop_
_entity_poly.entity_id
_entity_poly.type
_entity_poly.pdbx_seq_one_letter_code
_entity_poly.pdbx_strand_id
1 'polypeptide(L)'
;ETLYKIAPSGFLSLFRNQSVFPYYHLVRNDKVAHIENLYPYKNIEQFRRDIDLLLQTYKPLDPKDLLQQVKTKNCFLLTFDDGLEEIYSVIFPILKEKNIKAVFFINPDFVDNNESLYKHDISLIINHLGTHGFAATEVDKVCAILGFANTNSKDLIQKIKATPYAQRVKIKQVATALG
;
A
#
# COMPACT_ATOMS: atom_id res chain seq x y z
N GLU A 1 1.58 -13.23 -4.70
CA GLU A 1 0.80 -12.68 -5.86
C GLU A 1 -0.61 -13.26 -6.05
N THR A 2 -1.05 -14.25 -5.25
CA THR A 2 -2.25 -15.04 -5.57
C THR A 2 -3.46 -14.81 -4.64
N LEU A 3 -3.37 -14.00 -3.62
CA LEU A 3 -4.47 -13.77 -2.67
C LEU A 3 -5.41 -12.61 -3.01
N TYR A 4 -5.19 -11.90 -4.11
CA TYR A 4 -6.05 -10.79 -4.56
C TYR A 4 -7.18 -11.19 -5.51
N LYS A 5 -7.24 -12.45 -5.91
CA LYS A 5 -8.41 -12.98 -6.60
C LYS A 5 -9.47 -13.23 -5.54
N ILE A 6 -10.63 -12.60 -5.73
CA ILE A 6 -11.87 -12.75 -4.95
C ILE A 6 -11.94 -14.17 -4.39
N ALA A 7 -11.72 -14.31 -3.07
CA ALA A 7 -11.94 -15.59 -2.43
C ALA A 7 -13.42 -15.96 -2.66
N PRO A 8 -13.73 -17.14 -3.19
CA PRO A 8 -15.13 -17.56 -3.34
C PRO A 8 -15.82 -17.40 -1.99
N SER A 9 -17.11 -17.04 -1.97
CA SER A 9 -17.89 -16.83 -0.74
C SER A 9 -17.79 -18.00 0.26
N GLY A 10 -17.47 -19.22 -0.22
CA GLY A 10 -17.20 -20.38 0.62
C GLY A 10 -15.82 -20.42 1.26
N PHE A 11 -14.82 -19.65 0.79
CA PHE A 11 -13.46 -19.70 1.34
C PHE A 11 -13.38 -19.16 2.76
N LEU A 12 -14.09 -18.07 3.05
CA LEU A 12 -14.14 -17.50 4.40
C LEU A 12 -14.83 -18.42 5.40
N SER A 13 -15.75 -19.30 4.95
CA SER A 13 -16.42 -20.26 5.83
C SER A 13 -15.48 -21.30 6.45
N LEU A 14 -14.33 -21.55 5.83
CA LEU A 14 -13.29 -22.44 6.37
C LEU A 14 -12.63 -21.86 7.64
N PHE A 15 -12.72 -20.55 7.86
CA PHE A 15 -12.10 -19.84 8.99
C PHE A 15 -13.13 -19.38 10.05
N ARG A 16 -14.36 -19.92 10.03
CA ARG A 16 -15.46 -19.50 10.92
C ARG A 16 -15.15 -19.51 12.41
N ASN A 17 -14.16 -20.25 12.85
CA ASN A 17 -13.77 -20.29 14.27
C ASN A 17 -12.55 -19.43 14.61
N GLN A 18 -12.05 -18.65 13.65
CA GLN A 18 -10.89 -17.77 13.81
C GLN A 18 -11.30 -16.33 13.59
N SER A 19 -10.57 -15.40 14.20
CA SER A 19 -10.67 -13.97 13.85
C SER A 19 -9.67 -13.66 12.73
N VAL A 20 -10.03 -12.72 11.86
CA VAL A 20 -9.21 -12.31 10.72
C VAL A 20 -8.86 -10.84 10.82
N PHE A 21 -7.66 -10.48 10.38
CA PHE A 21 -7.10 -9.14 10.46
C PHE A 21 -6.65 -8.67 9.07
N PRO A 22 -7.60 -8.34 8.18
CA PRO A 22 -7.25 -7.81 6.86
C PRO A 22 -6.56 -6.45 7.00
N TYR A 23 -5.54 -6.22 6.18
CA TYR A 23 -4.84 -4.95 6.13
C TYR A 23 -4.89 -4.34 4.74
N TYR A 24 -4.90 -3.00 4.70
CA TYR A 24 -4.89 -2.21 3.48
C TYR A 24 -3.93 -1.04 3.63
N HIS A 25 -3.44 -0.52 2.50
CA HIS A 25 -2.66 0.71 2.46
C HIS A 25 -3.45 1.78 1.70
N LEU A 26 -3.92 1.45 0.52
CA LEU A 26 -4.61 2.37 -0.39
C LEU A 26 -5.93 1.78 -0.88
N VAL A 27 -6.95 2.65 -0.96
CA VAL A 27 -8.22 2.39 -1.65
C VAL A 27 -8.53 3.59 -2.55
N ARG A 28 -8.44 3.40 -3.87
CA ARG A 28 -8.65 4.48 -4.83
C ARG A 28 -9.06 3.95 -6.20
N ASN A 29 -9.84 4.73 -6.94
CA ASN A 29 -10.25 4.34 -8.29
C ASN A 29 -9.15 4.60 -9.33
N ASP A 30 -8.42 5.70 -9.18
CA ASP A 30 -7.41 6.12 -10.14
C ASP A 30 -6.03 5.51 -9.83
N LYS A 31 -5.16 5.50 -10.83
CA LYS A 31 -3.76 5.15 -10.64
C LYS A 31 -3.02 6.24 -9.89
N VAL A 32 -2.08 5.84 -9.06
CA VAL A 32 -1.29 6.73 -8.23
C VAL A 32 0.19 6.46 -8.44
N ALA A 33 0.91 7.41 -9.02
CA ALA A 33 2.30 7.25 -9.44
C ALA A 33 3.24 6.77 -8.33
N HIS A 34 3.03 7.21 -7.09
CA HIS A 34 3.87 6.83 -5.95
C HIS A 34 3.60 5.40 -5.44
N ILE A 35 2.56 4.70 -5.93
CA ILE A 35 2.20 3.35 -5.48
C ILE A 35 2.09 2.33 -6.61
N GLU A 36 1.68 2.73 -7.82
CA GLU A 36 1.32 1.80 -8.89
C GLU A 36 2.43 0.81 -9.28
N ASN A 37 3.67 1.14 -9.01
CA ASN A 37 4.83 0.29 -9.27
C ASN A 37 5.22 -0.61 -8.08
N LEU A 38 4.54 -0.52 -6.94
CA LEU A 38 4.86 -1.25 -5.70
C LEU A 38 3.96 -2.46 -5.50
N TYR A 39 2.66 -2.24 -5.42
CA TYR A 39 1.67 -3.27 -5.13
C TYR A 39 0.30 -2.91 -5.74
N PRO A 40 -0.53 -3.91 -6.03
CA PRO A 40 -1.91 -3.68 -6.41
C PRO A 40 -2.73 -3.20 -5.20
N TYR A 41 -3.69 -2.33 -5.44
CA TYR A 41 -4.62 -1.84 -4.43
C TYR A 41 -6.07 -1.98 -4.91
N LYS A 42 -7.01 -1.85 -3.98
CA LYS A 42 -8.43 -1.98 -4.26
C LYS A 42 -9.01 -0.65 -4.75
N ASN A 43 -9.94 -0.74 -5.70
CA ASN A 43 -10.83 0.38 -5.96
C ASN A 43 -11.94 0.45 -4.88
N ILE A 44 -12.68 1.56 -4.87
CA ILE A 44 -13.71 1.82 -3.84
C ILE A 44 -14.78 0.72 -3.84
N GLU A 45 -15.23 0.27 -5.01
CA GLU A 45 -16.24 -0.77 -5.13
C GLU A 45 -15.74 -2.13 -4.63
N GLN A 46 -14.50 -2.49 -4.96
CA GLN A 46 -13.86 -3.70 -4.46
C GLN A 46 -13.73 -3.68 -2.95
N PHE A 47 -13.32 -2.55 -2.38
CA PHE A 47 -13.19 -2.38 -0.93
C PHE A 47 -14.56 -2.52 -0.23
N ARG A 48 -15.61 -1.88 -0.75
CA ARG A 48 -16.97 -2.04 -0.22
C ARG A 48 -17.42 -3.50 -0.25
N ARG A 49 -17.18 -4.21 -1.34
CA ARG A 49 -17.50 -5.65 -1.46
C ARG A 49 -16.71 -6.51 -0.47
N ASP A 50 -15.43 -6.22 -0.27
CA ASP A 50 -14.61 -6.93 0.72
C ASP A 50 -15.20 -6.77 2.13
N ILE A 51 -15.62 -5.55 2.50
CA ILE A 51 -16.28 -5.28 3.80
C ILE A 51 -17.61 -6.02 3.90
N ASP A 52 -18.46 -5.97 2.87
CA ASP A 52 -19.75 -6.66 2.87
C ASP A 52 -19.59 -8.18 3.03
N LEU A 53 -18.57 -8.75 2.39
CA LEU A 53 -18.23 -10.16 2.54
C LEU A 53 -17.74 -10.50 3.97
N LEU A 54 -16.93 -9.63 4.57
CA LEU A 54 -16.51 -9.79 5.97
C LEU A 54 -17.70 -9.75 6.92
N LEU A 55 -18.61 -8.81 6.74
CA LEU A 55 -19.82 -8.66 7.58
C LEU A 55 -20.78 -9.85 7.48
N GLN A 56 -20.80 -10.58 6.35
CA GLN A 56 -21.59 -11.79 6.21
C GLN A 56 -21.07 -12.96 7.07
N THR A 57 -19.77 -12.97 7.39
CA THR A 57 -19.11 -14.10 8.04
C THR A 57 -18.62 -13.78 9.44
N TYR A 58 -18.21 -12.55 9.69
CA TYR A 58 -17.55 -12.10 10.91
C TYR A 58 -18.26 -10.90 11.52
N LYS A 59 -18.05 -10.68 12.82
CA LYS A 59 -18.47 -9.47 13.52
C LYS A 59 -17.31 -8.45 13.54
N PRO A 60 -17.57 -7.15 13.33
CA PRO A 60 -16.55 -6.14 13.56
C PRO A 60 -16.04 -6.20 15.00
N LEU A 61 -14.73 -6.16 15.17
CA LEU A 61 -14.08 -6.14 16.49
C LEU A 61 -13.78 -4.69 16.88
N ASP A 62 -14.12 -4.31 18.13
CA ASP A 62 -13.61 -3.07 18.67
C ASP A 62 -12.13 -3.22 19.03
N PRO A 63 -11.22 -2.36 18.53
CA PRO A 63 -9.81 -2.39 18.90
C PRO A 63 -9.55 -2.42 20.40
N LYS A 64 -10.45 -1.82 21.21
CA LYS A 64 -10.35 -1.82 22.67
C LYS A 64 -10.44 -3.23 23.27
N ASP A 65 -11.22 -4.12 22.64
CA ASP A 65 -11.37 -5.50 23.12
C ASP A 65 -10.07 -6.28 22.99
N LEU A 66 -9.24 -5.97 21.97
CA LEU A 66 -7.89 -6.55 21.85
C LEU A 66 -6.97 -6.10 22.98
N LEU A 67 -7.00 -4.82 23.34
CA LEU A 67 -6.20 -4.27 24.43
C LEU A 67 -6.56 -4.88 25.78
N GLN A 68 -7.83 -5.28 25.95
CA GLN A 68 -8.33 -5.93 27.16
C GLN A 68 -8.15 -7.46 27.14
N GLN A 69 -7.47 -8.00 26.12
CA GLN A 69 -7.23 -9.44 25.94
C GLN A 69 -8.53 -10.30 25.93
N VAL A 70 -9.63 -9.72 25.50
CA VAL A 70 -10.90 -10.43 25.36
C VAL A 70 -10.73 -11.53 24.30
N LYS A 71 -11.09 -12.77 24.64
CA LYS A 71 -11.10 -13.88 23.68
C LYS A 71 -12.14 -13.60 22.59
N THR A 72 -11.68 -13.27 21.40
CA THR A 72 -12.53 -12.96 20.25
C THR A 72 -12.52 -14.16 19.29
N LYS A 73 -13.71 -14.57 18.84
CA LYS A 73 -13.89 -15.57 17.78
C LYS A 73 -14.89 -15.04 16.77
N ASN A 74 -14.71 -15.43 15.52
CA ASN A 74 -15.58 -15.01 14.43
C ASN A 74 -15.66 -13.48 14.29
N CYS A 75 -14.54 -12.79 14.53
CA CYS A 75 -14.45 -11.35 14.43
C CYS A 75 -13.46 -10.97 13.31
N PHE A 76 -13.59 -9.75 12.82
CA PHE A 76 -12.56 -9.13 11.99
C PHE A 76 -12.19 -7.75 12.52
N LEU A 77 -10.94 -7.37 12.33
CA LEU A 77 -10.46 -6.02 12.58
C LEU A 77 -9.66 -5.56 11.35
N LEU A 78 -10.08 -4.45 10.77
CA LEU A 78 -9.36 -3.82 9.68
C LEU A 78 -8.18 -3.01 10.21
N THR A 79 -7.06 -3.10 9.52
CA THR A 79 -5.91 -2.26 9.78
C THR A 79 -5.48 -1.54 8.50
N PHE A 80 -4.96 -0.33 8.66
CA PHE A 80 -4.51 0.51 7.56
C PHE A 80 -3.14 1.07 7.90
N ASP A 81 -2.22 0.98 6.93
CA ASP A 81 -0.84 1.40 7.09
C ASP A 81 -0.57 2.71 6.34
N ASP A 82 0.60 3.31 6.59
CA ASP A 82 1.21 4.46 5.91
C ASP A 82 0.57 5.83 6.15
N GLY A 83 -0.70 5.92 6.55
CA GLY A 83 -1.35 7.21 6.80
C GLY A 83 -1.66 8.03 5.54
N LEU A 84 -1.94 7.35 4.41
CA LEU A 84 -2.27 8.00 3.15
C LEU A 84 -3.57 8.82 3.25
N GLU A 85 -3.69 9.87 2.44
CA GLU A 85 -4.83 10.80 2.44
C GLU A 85 -6.18 10.08 2.23
N GLU A 86 -6.20 9.01 1.45
CA GLU A 86 -7.39 8.21 1.19
C GLU A 86 -7.95 7.50 2.42
N ILE A 87 -7.19 7.40 3.51
CA ILE A 87 -7.71 6.97 4.80
C ILE A 87 -8.80 7.92 5.26
N TYR A 88 -8.59 9.22 5.12
CA TYR A 88 -9.55 10.24 5.54
C TYR A 88 -10.65 10.46 4.49
N SER A 89 -10.27 10.62 3.24
CA SER A 89 -11.21 11.03 2.17
C SER A 89 -12.08 9.90 1.63
N VAL A 90 -11.63 8.63 1.71
CA VAL A 90 -12.31 7.47 1.14
C VAL A 90 -12.67 6.43 2.19
N ILE A 91 -11.67 5.96 2.96
CA ILE A 91 -11.83 4.80 3.83
C ILE A 91 -12.70 5.15 5.03
N PHE A 92 -12.38 6.23 5.74
CA PHE A 92 -13.10 6.64 6.95
C PHE A 92 -14.60 6.85 6.73
N PRO A 93 -15.08 7.56 5.67
CA PRO A 93 -16.50 7.68 5.39
C PRO A 93 -17.20 6.32 5.23
N ILE A 94 -16.57 5.36 4.53
CA ILE A 94 -17.13 4.02 4.32
C ILE A 94 -17.22 3.25 5.65
N LEU A 95 -16.16 3.29 6.47
CA LEU A 95 -16.16 2.63 7.77
C LEU A 95 -17.20 3.23 8.72
N LYS A 96 -17.35 4.56 8.70
CA LYS A 96 -18.35 5.27 9.49
C LYS A 96 -19.77 4.90 9.08
N GLU A 97 -20.06 4.85 7.79
CA GLU A 97 -21.34 4.41 7.22
C GLU A 97 -21.73 3.02 7.74
N LYS A 98 -20.76 2.10 7.80
CA LYS A 98 -20.97 0.71 8.22
C LYS A 98 -20.75 0.47 9.71
N ASN A 99 -20.51 1.53 10.50
CA ASN A 99 -20.23 1.46 11.96
C ASN A 99 -19.10 0.48 12.29
N ILE A 100 -18.00 0.49 11.49
CA ILE A 100 -16.83 -0.34 11.68
C ILE A 100 -15.70 0.51 12.25
N LYS A 101 -15.08 0.03 13.34
CA LYS A 101 -13.84 0.58 13.88
C LYS A 101 -12.63 -0.11 13.25
N ALA A 102 -11.54 0.62 13.13
CA ALA A 102 -10.29 0.13 12.56
C ALA A 102 -9.08 0.67 13.32
N VAL A 103 -7.91 0.11 13.04
CA VAL A 103 -6.62 0.61 13.52
C VAL A 103 -5.88 1.23 12.35
N PHE A 104 -5.30 2.41 12.57
CA PHE A 104 -4.50 3.13 11.59
C PHE A 104 -3.08 3.27 12.11
N PHE A 105 -2.12 2.74 11.36
CA PHE A 105 -0.69 2.87 11.64
C PHE A 105 -0.14 4.04 10.82
N ILE A 106 0.20 5.11 11.51
CA ILE A 106 0.69 6.35 10.89
C ILE A 106 2.18 6.51 11.21
N ASN A 107 2.98 6.75 10.17
CA ASN A 107 4.37 7.14 10.38
C ASN A 107 4.44 8.68 10.59
N PRO A 108 4.87 9.14 11.76
CA PRO A 108 4.91 10.57 12.06
C PRO A 108 5.87 11.36 11.15
N ASP A 109 6.90 10.72 10.59
CA ASP A 109 7.85 11.38 9.70
C ASP A 109 7.20 11.85 8.38
N PHE A 110 6.05 11.25 8.01
CA PHE A 110 5.33 11.58 6.77
C PHE A 110 4.22 12.61 6.97
N VAL A 111 3.92 12.96 8.22
CA VAL A 111 2.92 13.99 8.52
C VAL A 111 3.39 15.32 7.94
N ASP A 112 2.46 16.06 7.33
CA ASP A 112 2.72 17.32 6.62
C ASP A 112 3.71 17.20 5.45
N ASN A 113 3.89 15.99 4.90
CA ASN A 113 4.83 15.70 3.81
C ASN A 113 6.29 16.10 4.10
N ASN A 114 6.70 16.06 5.36
CA ASN A 114 8.08 16.39 5.76
C ASN A 114 9.09 15.39 5.18
N GLU A 115 8.73 14.11 5.13
CA GLU A 115 9.51 13.05 4.50
C GLU A 115 8.62 12.20 3.58
N SER A 116 9.22 11.59 2.58
CA SER A 116 8.58 10.59 1.72
C SER A 116 8.96 9.18 2.14
N LEU A 117 8.06 8.23 1.96
CA LEU A 117 8.40 6.81 2.09
C LEU A 117 9.32 6.42 0.93
N TYR A 118 10.53 5.90 1.23
CA TYR A 118 11.51 5.58 0.19
C TYR A 118 10.97 4.62 -0.91
N LYS A 119 9.99 3.78 -0.59
CA LYS A 119 9.30 2.95 -1.58
C LYS A 119 8.43 3.78 -2.52
N HIS A 120 7.80 4.83 -2.01
CA HIS A 120 7.06 5.77 -2.86
C HIS A 120 8.01 6.49 -3.82
N ASP A 121 9.19 6.93 -3.36
CA ASP A 121 10.21 7.51 -4.24
C ASP A 121 10.64 6.53 -5.33
N ILE A 122 10.83 5.25 -5.01
CA ILE A 122 11.11 4.19 -6.00
C ILE A 122 10.00 4.14 -7.06
N SER A 123 8.74 4.16 -6.66
CA SER A 123 7.62 4.13 -7.61
C SER A 123 7.57 5.37 -8.47
N LEU A 124 7.79 6.55 -7.90
CA LEU A 124 7.85 7.82 -8.62
C LEU A 124 8.97 7.84 -9.66
N ILE A 125 10.17 7.37 -9.31
CA ILE A 125 11.30 7.25 -10.23
C ILE A 125 10.93 6.36 -11.41
N ILE A 126 10.35 5.19 -11.17
CA ILE A 126 9.95 4.25 -12.21
C ILE A 126 8.87 4.85 -13.10
N ASN A 127 7.88 5.51 -12.50
CA ASN A 127 6.81 6.19 -13.23
C ASN A 127 7.36 7.30 -14.12
N HIS A 128 8.24 8.16 -13.59
CA HIS A 128 8.90 9.23 -14.32
C HIS A 128 9.67 8.69 -15.52
N LEU A 129 10.55 7.70 -15.31
CA LEU A 129 11.31 7.08 -16.40
C LEU A 129 10.40 6.48 -17.47
N GLY A 130 9.33 5.80 -17.08
CA GLY A 130 8.36 5.21 -18.00
C GLY A 130 7.62 6.28 -18.82
N THR A 131 7.21 7.37 -18.21
CA THR A 131 6.51 8.48 -18.87
C THR A 131 7.43 9.20 -19.87
N HIS A 132 8.73 9.30 -19.57
CA HIS A 132 9.74 9.93 -20.46
C HIS A 132 10.43 8.92 -21.40
N GLY A 133 9.87 7.73 -21.55
CA GLY A 133 10.35 6.70 -22.48
C GLY A 133 11.77 6.22 -22.19
N PHE A 134 12.22 6.27 -20.92
CA PHE A 134 13.59 5.93 -20.52
C PHE A 134 14.67 6.70 -21.28
N ALA A 135 14.52 8.02 -21.36
CA ALA A 135 15.50 8.89 -22.00
C ALA A 135 16.92 8.61 -21.47
N ALA A 136 17.89 8.46 -22.37
CA ALA A 136 19.25 8.05 -22.02
C ALA A 136 19.87 8.94 -20.93
N THR A 137 19.68 10.26 -21.02
CA THR A 137 20.19 11.22 -20.03
C THR A 137 19.64 11.00 -18.63
N GLU A 138 18.39 10.58 -18.50
CA GLU A 138 17.76 10.27 -17.20
C GLU A 138 18.21 8.92 -16.67
N VAL A 139 18.29 7.92 -17.53
CA VAL A 139 18.85 6.59 -17.21
C VAL A 139 20.29 6.72 -16.70
N ASP A 140 21.12 7.51 -17.37
CA ASP A 140 22.51 7.73 -16.96
C ASP A 140 22.61 8.40 -15.59
N LYS A 141 21.75 9.40 -15.30
CA LYS A 141 21.69 10.02 -13.97
C LYS A 141 21.35 8.99 -12.87
N VAL A 142 20.32 8.18 -13.11
CA VAL A 142 19.91 7.13 -12.15
C VAL A 142 21.04 6.15 -11.91
N CYS A 143 21.66 5.65 -12.99
CA CYS A 143 22.76 4.72 -12.92
C CYS A 143 23.98 5.30 -12.16
N ALA A 144 24.33 6.55 -12.44
CA ALA A 144 25.43 7.24 -11.76
C ALA A 144 25.21 7.36 -10.24
N ILE A 145 24.02 7.79 -9.82
CA ILE A 145 23.70 7.99 -8.39
C ILE A 145 23.65 6.66 -7.65
N LEU A 146 22.99 5.65 -8.24
CA LEU A 146 22.80 4.35 -7.59
C LEU A 146 24.01 3.42 -7.75
N GLY A 147 24.95 3.75 -8.63
CA GLY A 147 26.14 2.92 -8.88
C GLY A 147 25.82 1.69 -9.75
N PHE A 148 24.83 1.80 -10.66
CA PHE A 148 24.49 0.72 -11.56
C PHE A 148 25.33 0.79 -12.84
N ALA A 149 25.77 -0.37 -13.35
CA ALA A 149 26.26 -0.47 -14.71
C ALA A 149 25.13 -0.23 -15.70
N ASN A 150 25.48 0.26 -16.90
CA ASN A 150 24.51 0.49 -17.97
C ASN A 150 23.70 -0.78 -18.26
N THR A 151 22.39 -0.62 -18.42
CA THR A 151 21.46 -1.75 -18.47
C THR A 151 20.20 -1.37 -19.29
N ASN A 152 19.47 -2.37 -19.76
CA ASN A 152 18.17 -2.12 -20.41
C ASN A 152 17.09 -1.68 -19.40
N SER A 153 16.00 -1.11 -19.92
CA SER A 153 14.91 -0.54 -19.09
C SER A 153 14.31 -1.55 -18.11
N LYS A 154 14.12 -2.80 -18.54
CA LYS A 154 13.53 -3.85 -17.69
C LYS A 154 14.42 -4.18 -16.50
N ASP A 155 15.71 -4.36 -16.75
CA ASP A 155 16.68 -4.66 -15.70
C ASP A 155 16.90 -3.45 -14.77
N LEU A 156 16.86 -2.24 -15.33
CA LEU A 156 16.93 -1.01 -14.54
C LEU A 156 15.78 -0.92 -13.53
N ILE A 157 14.55 -1.16 -13.98
CA ILE A 157 13.38 -1.19 -13.09
C ILE A 157 13.57 -2.21 -11.97
N GLN A 158 14.05 -3.43 -12.29
CA GLN A 158 14.29 -4.46 -11.28
C GLN A 158 15.37 -4.04 -10.28
N LYS A 159 16.46 -3.45 -10.72
CA LYS A 159 17.54 -2.93 -9.86
C LYS A 159 17.04 -1.81 -8.96
N ILE A 160 16.25 -0.87 -9.49
CA ILE A 160 15.65 0.22 -8.68
C ILE A 160 14.72 -0.38 -7.61
N LYS A 161 13.84 -1.31 -7.95
CA LYS A 161 12.94 -1.99 -7.00
C LYS A 161 13.70 -2.77 -5.93
N ALA A 162 14.83 -3.37 -6.28
CA ALA A 162 15.68 -4.16 -5.39
C ALA A 162 16.61 -3.31 -4.52
N THR A 163 16.66 -1.98 -4.72
CA THR A 163 17.52 -1.10 -3.92
C THR A 163 17.12 -1.18 -2.44
N PRO A 164 18.06 -1.53 -1.53
CA PRO A 164 17.73 -1.74 -0.13
C PRO A 164 17.51 -0.41 0.61
N TYR A 165 16.77 -0.45 1.73
CA TYR A 165 16.49 0.72 2.56
C TYR A 165 17.76 1.48 3.02
N ALA A 166 18.86 0.78 3.22
CA ALA A 166 20.15 1.39 3.54
C ALA A 166 20.61 2.44 2.51
N GLN A 167 20.11 2.36 1.27
CA GLN A 167 20.40 3.31 0.19
C GLN A 167 19.28 4.35 -0.02
N ARG A 168 18.36 4.52 0.92
CA ARG A 168 17.22 5.45 0.79
C ARG A 168 17.65 6.90 0.45
N VAL A 169 18.81 7.33 0.98
CA VAL A 169 19.35 8.66 0.67
C VAL A 169 19.65 8.80 -0.83
N LYS A 170 20.23 7.77 -1.45
CA LYS A 170 20.48 7.77 -2.89
C LYS A 170 19.19 7.74 -3.70
N ILE A 171 18.19 6.99 -3.26
CA ILE A 171 16.85 7.00 -3.88
C ILE A 171 16.25 8.41 -3.83
N LYS A 172 16.32 9.09 -2.70
CA LYS A 172 15.85 10.49 -2.57
C LYS A 172 16.64 11.44 -3.49
N GLN A 173 17.97 11.26 -3.60
CA GLN A 173 18.78 12.01 -4.55
C GLN A 173 18.35 11.79 -6.00
N VAL A 174 18.03 10.57 -6.39
CA VAL A 174 17.52 10.26 -7.73
C VAL A 174 16.17 10.94 -7.95
N ALA A 175 15.23 10.81 -7.03
CA ALA A 175 13.92 11.46 -7.15
C ALA A 175 14.06 12.97 -7.32
N THR A 176 14.92 13.62 -6.53
CA THR A 176 15.20 15.07 -6.66
C THR A 176 15.88 15.42 -7.98
N ALA A 177 16.75 14.58 -8.53
CA ALA A 177 17.47 14.83 -9.76
C ALA A 177 16.60 14.67 -11.03
N LEU A 178 15.50 13.94 -10.91
CA LEU A 178 14.54 13.73 -12.00
C LEU A 178 13.40 14.79 -11.99
N GLY A 179 13.14 15.47 -10.87
CA GLY A 179 12.13 16.51 -10.70
C GLY A 179 11.00 16.00 -9.84
#